data_e034c80fcdfec2a8a2b046738ed43064
#
_entry.id   e034c80fcdfec2a8a2b046738ed43064
#
_cell.length_a   1.000
_cell.length_b   1.000
_cell.length_c   1.000
_cell.angle_alpha   90.00
_cell.angle_beta   90.00
_cell.angle_gamma   90.00
#
_symmetry.space_group_name_H-M   'P 1'
#
loop_
_entity.id
_entity.type
_entity.pdbx_description
1 polymer ?
#
loop_
_entity_poly.entity_id
_entity_poly.type
_entity_poly.pdbx_seq_one_letter_code
_entity_poly.pdbx_strand_id
1 'polypeptide(L)'
;GEIIATISIDHDDAVESLTCWHEDQAPSGELSRLCVRKDMQGQGIAKQMMNYAGDVLKNRGMKGIHILVREGHVVALSTYAKIGFRTVGECDLFDKHFICMEKKF
;
A
#
# COMPACT_ATOMS: atom_id res chain seq x y z
N GLY A 1 -19.81 16.94 -0.60
CA GLY A 1 -19.61 16.15 0.60
C GLY A 1 -18.23 16.32 1.22
N GLU A 2 -18.07 15.82 2.41
CA GLU A 2 -16.80 15.86 3.10
C GLU A 2 -15.89 14.70 2.66
N ILE A 3 -14.59 14.99 2.53
CA ILE A 3 -13.62 13.95 2.25
C ILE A 3 -13.28 13.24 3.57
N ILE A 4 -13.60 11.95 3.67
CA ILE A 4 -13.32 11.16 4.88
C ILE A 4 -12.12 10.24 4.71
N ALA A 5 -11.76 9.91 3.48
CA ALA A 5 -10.60 9.07 3.17
C ALA A 5 -10.11 9.34 1.75
N THR A 6 -8.82 9.15 1.53
CA THR A 6 -8.19 9.22 0.20
C THR A 6 -7.19 8.09 0.04
N ILE A 7 -7.02 7.64 -1.21
CA ILE A 7 -6.00 6.67 -1.57
C ILE A 7 -5.45 7.05 -2.95
N SER A 8 -4.14 6.87 -3.14
CA SER A 8 -3.47 7.16 -4.41
C SER A 8 -2.84 5.91 -4.99
N ILE A 9 -3.08 5.71 -6.28
CA ILE A 9 -2.41 4.66 -7.08
C ILE A 9 -1.36 5.40 -7.91
N ASP A 10 -0.10 5.03 -7.73
CA ASP A 10 1.03 5.70 -8.37
C ASP A 10 1.91 4.72 -9.14
N HIS A 11 2.89 5.27 -9.82
CA HIS A 11 3.98 4.52 -10.45
C HIS A 11 5.26 5.33 -10.27
N ASP A 12 6.16 4.86 -9.41
CA ASP A 12 7.44 5.50 -9.14
C ASP A 12 8.56 4.53 -9.50
N ASP A 13 9.41 4.91 -10.44
CA ASP A 13 10.48 4.05 -10.93
C ASP A 13 11.46 3.66 -9.83
N ALA A 14 11.71 4.54 -8.85
CA ALA A 14 12.60 4.22 -7.72
C ALA A 14 12.00 3.10 -6.85
N VAL A 15 10.69 3.07 -6.69
CA VAL A 15 9.99 2.03 -5.95
C VAL A 15 9.92 0.74 -6.77
N GLU A 16 9.58 0.83 -8.05
CA GLU A 16 9.46 -0.31 -8.94
C GLU A 16 10.77 -1.05 -9.14
N SER A 17 11.90 -0.34 -9.11
CA SER A 17 13.22 -0.94 -9.32
C SER A 17 13.78 -1.65 -8.08
N LEU A 18 13.11 -1.60 -6.94
CA LEU A 18 13.52 -2.35 -5.76
C LEU A 18 13.45 -3.85 -6.02
N THR A 19 14.38 -4.60 -5.45
CA THR A 19 14.50 -6.04 -5.72
C THR A 19 13.75 -6.94 -4.74
N CYS A 20 13.07 -6.35 -3.76
CA CYS A 20 12.34 -7.11 -2.73
C CYS A 20 10.98 -7.64 -3.20
N TRP A 21 10.43 -7.11 -4.30
CA TRP A 21 9.11 -7.50 -4.78
C TRP A 21 9.12 -8.91 -5.39
N HIS A 22 8.09 -9.71 -5.10
CA HIS A 22 8.01 -11.06 -5.63
C HIS A 22 7.53 -11.07 -7.09
N GLU A 23 8.22 -11.82 -7.94
CA GLU A 23 7.92 -11.89 -9.38
C GLU A 23 6.54 -12.47 -9.67
N ASP A 24 6.04 -13.38 -8.86
CA ASP A 24 4.71 -13.99 -9.04
C ASP A 24 3.57 -13.00 -8.85
N GLN A 25 3.87 -11.80 -8.35
CA GLN A 25 2.91 -10.71 -8.20
C GLN A 25 3.08 -9.63 -9.26
N ALA A 26 4.01 -9.78 -10.17
CA ALA A 26 4.22 -8.80 -11.23
C ALA A 26 3.28 -9.06 -12.41
N PRO A 27 2.66 -8.03 -13.01
CA PRO A 27 2.76 -6.64 -12.62
C PRO A 27 1.96 -6.33 -11.35
N SER A 28 2.47 -5.43 -10.53
CA SER A 28 1.87 -5.03 -9.27
C SER A 28 1.66 -3.51 -9.25
N GLY A 29 0.55 -3.07 -8.66
CA GLY A 29 0.25 -1.65 -8.54
C GLY A 29 0.83 -1.07 -7.26
N GLU A 30 1.37 0.14 -7.35
CA GLU A 30 1.89 0.87 -6.21
C GLU A 30 0.79 1.71 -5.56
N LEU A 31 0.65 1.60 -4.24
CA LEU A 31 -0.12 2.55 -3.44
C LEU A 31 0.85 3.45 -2.69
N SER A 32 0.66 4.75 -2.77
CA SER A 32 1.56 5.69 -2.13
C SER A 32 0.95 6.39 -0.92
N ARG A 33 -0.35 6.57 -0.90
CA ARG A 33 -1.02 7.35 0.14
C ARG A 33 -2.37 6.76 0.46
N LEU A 34 -2.56 6.38 1.72
CA LEU A 34 -3.85 6.04 2.25
C LEU A 34 -4.05 6.89 3.50
N CYS A 35 -5.00 7.80 3.45
CA CYS A 35 -5.34 8.67 4.57
C CYS A 35 -6.81 8.52 4.91
N VAL A 36 -7.11 8.33 6.19
CA VAL A 36 -8.48 8.30 6.71
C VAL A 36 -8.59 9.42 7.74
N ARG A 37 -9.64 10.23 7.63
CA ARG A 37 -9.88 11.31 8.58
C ARG A 37 -9.90 10.75 10.01
N LYS A 38 -9.25 11.45 10.94
CA LYS A 38 -8.96 10.93 12.28
C LYS A 38 -10.20 10.46 13.03
N ASP A 39 -11.31 11.19 12.91
CA ASP A 39 -12.57 10.87 13.57
C ASP A 39 -13.32 9.68 12.91
N MET A 40 -12.85 9.24 11.74
CA MET A 40 -13.43 8.12 11.00
C MET A 40 -12.56 6.87 11.03
N GLN A 41 -11.43 6.91 11.72
CA GLN A 41 -10.55 5.74 11.85
C GLN A 41 -11.19 4.69 12.76
N GLY A 42 -10.81 3.43 12.54
CA GLY A 42 -11.34 2.31 13.32
C GLY A 42 -12.69 1.77 12.85
N GLN A 43 -13.21 2.27 11.73
CA GLN A 43 -14.51 1.87 11.18
C GLN A 43 -14.40 1.01 9.92
N GLY A 44 -13.22 0.46 9.65
CA GLY A 44 -13.00 -0.37 8.47
C GLY A 44 -12.87 0.39 7.15
N ILE A 45 -12.76 1.72 7.20
CA ILE A 45 -12.67 2.56 6.00
C ILE A 45 -11.37 2.29 5.23
N ALA A 46 -10.25 2.13 5.93
CA ALA A 46 -8.99 1.79 5.28
C ALA A 46 -9.09 0.50 4.48
N LYS A 47 -9.74 -0.53 5.04
CA LYS A 47 -9.98 -1.80 4.36
C LYS A 47 -10.87 -1.62 3.14
N GLN A 48 -11.94 -0.84 3.25
CA GLN A 48 -12.83 -0.55 2.12
C GLN A 48 -12.10 0.18 0.99
N MET A 49 -11.28 1.19 1.32
CA MET A 49 -10.49 1.92 0.34
C MET A 49 -9.46 1.00 -0.34
N MET A 50 -8.83 0.13 0.43
CA MET A 50 -7.86 -0.83 -0.09
C MET A 50 -8.52 -1.85 -1.02
N ASN A 51 -9.72 -2.34 -0.66
CA ASN A 51 -10.48 -3.26 -1.52
C ASN A 51 -10.87 -2.59 -2.83
N TYR A 52 -11.29 -1.33 -2.78
CA TYR A 52 -11.61 -0.56 -3.97
C TYR A 52 -10.39 -0.41 -4.89
N ALA A 53 -9.25 -0.02 -4.33
CA ALA A 53 -8.01 0.11 -5.10
C ALA A 53 -7.59 -1.24 -5.69
N GLY A 54 -7.75 -2.32 -4.94
CA GLY A 54 -7.48 -3.67 -5.41
C GLY A 54 -8.33 -4.04 -6.63
N ASP A 55 -9.62 -3.72 -6.59
CA ASP A 55 -10.53 -3.98 -7.72
C ASP A 55 -10.11 -3.18 -8.95
N VAL A 56 -9.76 -1.91 -8.78
CA VAL A 56 -9.27 -1.07 -9.88
C VAL A 56 -8.00 -1.69 -10.50
N LEU A 57 -7.06 -2.11 -9.67
CA LEU A 57 -5.79 -2.68 -10.15
C LEU A 57 -5.99 -4.04 -10.82
N LYS A 58 -6.87 -4.90 -10.29
CA LYS A 58 -7.22 -6.16 -10.94
C LYS A 58 -7.80 -5.92 -12.33
N ASN A 59 -8.67 -4.92 -12.47
CA ASN A 59 -9.27 -4.58 -13.76
C ASN A 59 -8.23 -4.04 -14.75
N ARG A 60 -7.10 -3.55 -14.26
CA ARG A 60 -5.96 -3.13 -15.08
C ARG A 60 -4.97 -4.26 -15.37
N GLY A 61 -5.26 -5.49 -14.93
CA GLY A 61 -4.40 -6.65 -15.16
C GLY A 61 -3.29 -6.83 -14.13
N MET A 62 -3.31 -6.09 -13.02
CA MET A 62 -2.32 -6.24 -11.95
C MET A 62 -2.58 -7.50 -11.13
N LYS A 63 -1.51 -8.12 -10.65
CA LYS A 63 -1.57 -9.36 -9.85
C LYS A 63 -1.46 -9.12 -8.36
N GLY A 64 -1.09 -7.92 -7.95
CA GLY A 64 -0.94 -7.56 -6.55
C GLY A 64 -0.80 -6.08 -6.34
N ILE A 65 -0.57 -5.70 -5.08
CA ILE A 65 -0.36 -4.33 -4.63
C ILE A 65 0.93 -4.29 -3.82
N HIS A 66 1.72 -3.24 -3.99
CA HIS A 66 2.88 -3.01 -3.14
C HIS A 66 2.87 -1.58 -2.59
N ILE A 67 3.50 -1.39 -1.46
CA ILE A 67 3.52 -0.11 -0.75
C ILE A 67 4.79 0.02 0.08
N LEU A 68 5.30 1.24 0.18
CA LEU A 68 6.35 1.59 1.14
C LEU A 68 5.71 2.26 2.36
N VAL A 69 6.07 1.78 3.56
CA VAL A 69 5.56 2.33 4.82
C VAL A 69 6.75 2.77 5.65
N ARG A 70 6.73 4.00 6.16
CA ARG A 70 7.81 4.49 7.02
C ARG A 70 7.90 3.66 8.29
N GLU A 71 9.12 3.32 8.68
CA GLU A 71 9.41 2.44 9.82
C GLU A 71 8.70 2.88 11.11
N GLY A 72 8.62 4.18 11.38
CA GLY A 72 7.98 4.71 12.58
C GLY A 72 6.46 4.67 12.58
N HIS A 73 5.82 4.35 11.48
CA HIS A 73 4.35 4.35 11.36
C HIS A 73 3.75 3.02 11.82
N VAL A 74 3.81 2.74 13.12
CA VAL A 74 3.37 1.45 13.69
C VAL A 74 1.89 1.18 13.41
N VAL A 75 1.03 2.20 13.49
CA VAL A 75 -0.40 2.06 13.22
C VAL A 75 -0.64 1.66 11.76
N ALA A 76 0.05 2.30 10.83
CA ALA A 76 -0.06 1.97 9.40
C ALA A 76 0.42 0.54 9.11
N LEU A 77 1.59 0.16 9.66
CA LEU A 77 2.13 -1.19 9.50
C LEU A 77 1.13 -2.24 10.01
N SER A 78 0.56 -2.02 11.19
CA SER A 78 -0.44 -2.92 11.78
C SER A 78 -1.70 -3.00 10.91
N THR A 79 -2.18 -1.86 10.42
CA THR A 79 -3.37 -1.80 9.56
C THR A 79 -3.17 -2.59 8.28
N TYR A 80 -2.04 -2.41 7.60
CA TYR A 80 -1.76 -3.14 6.36
C TYR A 80 -1.60 -4.63 6.61
N ALA A 81 -0.95 -5.02 7.70
CA ALA A 81 -0.83 -6.44 8.07
C ALA A 81 -2.20 -7.08 8.26
N LYS A 82 -3.14 -6.40 8.93
CA LYS A 82 -4.50 -6.89 9.13
C LYS A 82 -5.29 -7.03 7.82
N ILE A 83 -4.98 -6.20 6.83
CA ILE A 83 -5.64 -6.25 5.51
C ILE A 83 -5.07 -7.40 4.66
N GLY A 84 -3.92 -7.92 5.03
CA GLY A 84 -3.31 -9.05 4.32
C GLY A 84 -1.98 -8.74 3.63
N PHE A 85 -1.43 -7.54 3.84
CA PHE A 85 -0.09 -7.22 3.37
C PHE A 85 0.95 -7.95 4.21
N ARG A 86 2.05 -8.34 3.57
CA ARG A 86 3.19 -8.94 4.26
C ARG A 86 4.45 -8.12 4.00
N THR A 87 5.33 -8.06 4.97
CA THR A 87 6.64 -7.42 4.83
C THR A 87 7.54 -8.29 3.96
N VAL A 88 8.14 -7.69 2.94
CA VAL A 88 9.04 -8.39 2.02
C VAL A 88 10.46 -7.83 2.02
N GLY A 89 10.67 -6.69 2.66
CA GLY A 89 12.00 -6.09 2.75
C GLY A 89 11.98 -4.72 3.38
N GLU A 90 13.13 -4.08 3.34
CA GLU A 90 13.34 -2.71 3.82
C GLU A 90 14.19 -1.97 2.80
N CYS A 91 14.07 -0.66 2.76
CA CYS A 91 14.89 0.15 1.88
C CYS A 91 15.04 1.59 2.41
N ASP A 92 16.06 2.26 1.90
CA ASP A 92 16.26 3.69 2.15
C ASP A 92 16.02 4.42 0.83
N LEU A 93 14.99 5.26 0.80
CA LEU A 93 14.67 6.11 -0.34
C LEU A 93 14.25 7.49 0.16
N PHE A 94 14.50 8.52 -0.63
CA PHE A 94 14.06 9.88 -0.30
C PHE A 94 14.51 10.33 1.10
N ASP A 95 15.74 9.93 1.49
CA ASP A 95 16.35 10.20 2.82
C ASP A 95 15.54 9.64 3.99
N LYS A 96 14.75 8.58 3.77
CA LYS A 96 13.91 7.93 4.78
C LYS A 96 14.02 6.43 4.70
N HIS A 97 13.79 5.76 5.83
CA HIS A 97 13.77 4.31 5.89
C HIS A 97 12.33 3.79 5.79
N PHE A 98 12.12 2.85 4.88
CA PHE A 98 10.79 2.27 4.62
C PHE A 98 10.79 0.77 4.81
N ILE A 99 9.66 0.26 5.27
CA ILE A 99 9.32 -1.16 5.24
C ILE A 99 8.56 -1.39 3.93
N CYS A 100 8.99 -2.40 3.17
CA CYS A 100 8.35 -2.76 1.91
C CYS A 100 7.30 -3.85 2.18
N MET A 101 6.07 -3.59 1.78
CA MET A 101 4.98 -4.54 1.97
C MET A 101 4.27 -4.81 0.65
N GLU A 102 3.78 -6.04 0.48
CA GLU A 102 3.00 -6.40 -0.71
C GLU A 102 1.87 -7.34 -0.36
N LYS A 103 0.83 -7.33 -1.21
CA LYS A 103 -0.32 -8.21 -1.10
C LYS A 103 -0.65 -8.75 -2.48
N LYS A 104 -0.75 -10.07 -2.59
CA LYS A 104 -1.18 -10.75 -3.82
C LYS A 104 -2.71 -10.78 -3.89
N PHE A 105 -3.24 -10.56 -5.08
CA PHE A 105 -4.68 -10.69 -5.31
C PHE A 105 -5.13 -12.15 -5.38
#